data_bfd1c8553978e47dad995004d6d4c810
#
_entry.id   bfd1c8553978e47dad995004d6d4c810
#
_cell.length_a   1.000
_cell.length_b   1.000
_cell.length_c   1.000
_cell.angle_alpha   90.00
_cell.angle_beta   90.00
_cell.angle_gamma   90.00
#
_symmetry.space_group_name_H-M   'P 1'
#
loop_
_entity.id
_entity.type
_entity.pdbx_description
1 polymer ?
#
loop_
_entity_poly.entity_id
_entity_poly.type
_entity_poly.pdbx_seq_one_letter_code
_entity_poly.pdbx_strand_id
1 'polypeptide(L)'
;MDVLFTTVSKMLSHIKGGRADGTYTGRIGKYVRPQLLVLDEFALKPLTSPEPEDLYEVINERHEKGSIMITSNRAKEEWAEVLGDPLIASAIIDRLAYKARQIEITGPSYRTKITPNRTRN
;
A
#
# COMPACT_ATOMS: atom_id res chain seq x y z
N MET A 1 14.19 7.73 12.82
CA MET A 1 13.37 7.63 11.60
C MET A 1 11.92 7.41 12.00
N ASP A 2 11.04 8.11 11.31
CA ASP A 2 9.62 8.05 11.61
C ASP A 2 8.95 6.97 10.75
N VAL A 3 8.44 5.93 11.38
CA VAL A 3 7.87 4.76 10.69
C VAL A 3 6.44 4.53 11.14
N LEU A 4 5.55 4.31 10.18
CA LEU A 4 4.18 3.92 10.49
C LEU A 4 3.91 2.56 9.85
N PHE A 5 3.47 1.63 10.66
CA PHE A 5 3.11 0.30 10.21
C PHE A 5 1.59 0.12 10.32
N THR A 6 0.95 -0.31 9.22
CA THR A 6 -0.49 -0.54 9.23
C THR A 6 -0.84 -1.56 8.16
N THR A 7 -2.00 -2.20 8.31
CA THR A 7 -2.53 -2.99 7.21
C THR A 7 -3.27 -2.05 6.26
N VAL A 8 -3.35 -2.46 5.00
CA VAL A 8 -4.10 -1.66 4.02
C VAL A 8 -5.55 -1.50 4.46
N SER A 9 -6.12 -2.59 4.98
CA SER A 9 -7.52 -2.56 5.40
C SER A 9 -7.79 -1.55 6.51
N LYS A 10 -6.91 -1.52 7.52
CA LYS A 10 -7.08 -0.55 8.61
C LYS A 10 -6.91 0.87 8.12
N MET A 11 -5.92 1.09 7.26
CA MET A 11 -5.69 2.42 6.73
C MET A 11 -6.92 2.92 5.96
N LEU A 12 -7.43 2.07 5.07
CA LEU A 12 -8.55 2.49 4.23
C LEU A 12 -9.82 2.71 5.05
N SER A 13 -10.03 1.90 6.09
CA SER A 13 -11.18 2.08 6.96
C SER A 13 -11.10 3.41 7.70
N HIS A 14 -9.92 3.74 8.20
CA HIS A 14 -9.70 5.00 8.89
C HIS A 14 -9.94 6.21 7.97
N ILE A 15 -9.39 6.14 6.76
CA ILE A 15 -9.54 7.24 5.81
C ILE A 15 -11.01 7.40 5.41
N LYS A 16 -11.70 6.28 5.20
CA LYS A 16 -13.09 6.32 4.78
C LYS A 16 -13.96 7.05 5.82
N GLY A 17 -13.65 6.85 7.08
CA GLY A 17 -14.40 7.52 8.14
C GLY A 17 -14.31 9.04 8.05
N GLY A 18 -13.21 9.54 7.49
CA GLY A 18 -13.03 10.98 7.36
C GLY A 18 -13.94 11.63 6.35
N ARG A 19 -14.46 10.85 5.41
CA ARG A 19 -15.38 11.41 4.43
C ARG A 19 -16.70 11.85 5.09
N ALA A 20 -17.11 11.11 6.10
CA ALA A 20 -18.37 11.40 6.77
C ALA A 20 -18.28 12.59 7.69
N ASP A 21 -17.15 12.83 8.34
CA ASP A 21 -17.04 13.87 9.36
C ASP A 21 -16.13 15.03 8.95
N GLY A 22 -15.73 15.09 7.71
CA GLY A 22 -14.96 16.23 7.21
C GLY A 22 -13.48 16.21 7.57
N THR A 23 -12.96 15.11 8.10
CA THR A 23 -11.56 15.04 8.48
C THR A 23 -10.71 14.25 7.48
N TYR A 24 -11.21 14.10 6.26
CA TYR A 24 -10.56 13.27 5.25
C TYR A 24 -9.11 13.67 5.01
N THR A 25 -8.87 14.94 4.76
CA THR A 25 -7.52 15.43 4.45
C THR A 25 -6.55 15.16 5.59
N GLY A 26 -7.00 15.39 6.82
CA GLY A 26 -6.15 15.13 7.97
C GLY A 26 -5.83 13.65 8.13
N ARG A 27 -6.80 12.80 7.84
CA ARG A 27 -6.58 11.36 7.96
C ARG A 27 -5.61 10.85 6.89
N ILE A 28 -5.73 11.38 5.68
CA ILE A 28 -4.75 11.07 4.62
C ILE A 28 -3.35 11.47 5.10
N GLY A 29 -3.22 12.64 5.70
CA GLY A 29 -1.94 13.13 6.15
C GLY A 29 -1.21 12.20 7.11
N LYS A 30 -1.97 11.46 7.92
CA LYS A 30 -1.37 10.52 8.86
C LYS A 30 -0.48 9.49 8.13
N TYR A 31 -0.86 9.13 6.91
CA TYR A 31 -0.15 8.11 6.16
C TYR A 31 0.86 8.70 5.18
N VAL A 32 0.84 10.01 5.00
CA VAL A 32 1.76 10.68 4.08
C VAL A 32 2.99 11.22 4.81
N ARG A 33 2.82 11.66 6.04
CA ARG A 33 3.91 12.32 6.77
C ARG A 33 5.07 11.43 7.21
N PRO A 34 4.86 10.16 7.60
CA PRO A 34 5.99 9.36 8.07
C PRO A 34 7.04 9.15 6.99
N GLN A 35 8.27 9.03 7.41
CA GLN A 35 9.37 8.79 6.47
C GLN A 35 9.24 7.43 5.79
N LEU A 36 8.74 6.44 6.54
CA LEU A 36 8.51 5.11 5.99
C LEU A 36 7.10 4.67 6.35
N LEU A 37 6.37 4.23 5.35
CA LEU A 37 5.05 3.66 5.55
C LEU A 37 5.12 2.19 5.17
N VAL A 38 4.77 1.32 6.11
CA VAL A 38 4.73 -0.12 5.86
C VAL A 38 3.27 -0.52 5.71
N LEU A 39 2.91 -0.98 4.51
CA LEU A 39 1.56 -1.43 4.20
C LEU A 39 1.54 -2.94 4.16
N ASP A 40 1.01 -3.53 5.21
CA ASP A 40 0.90 -4.97 5.33
C ASP A 40 -0.39 -5.46 4.70
N GLU A 41 -0.40 -6.69 4.23
CA GLU A 41 -1.57 -7.32 3.64
C GLU A 41 -2.08 -6.55 2.43
N PHE A 42 -1.15 -6.13 1.59
CA PHE A 42 -1.49 -5.40 0.38
C PHE A 42 -2.20 -6.35 -0.60
N ALA A 43 -3.29 -5.87 -1.19
CA ALA A 43 -4.06 -6.64 -2.15
C ALA A 43 -4.63 -7.94 -1.55
N LEU A 44 -4.95 -7.91 -0.26
CA LEU A 44 -5.47 -9.12 0.40
C LEU A 44 -6.87 -9.47 -0.09
N LYS A 45 -7.69 -8.48 -0.31
CA LYS A 45 -9.07 -8.70 -0.75
C LYS A 45 -9.46 -7.60 -1.73
N PRO A 46 -10.46 -7.86 -2.57
CA PRO A 46 -10.87 -6.85 -3.57
C PRO A 46 -11.29 -5.55 -2.92
N LEU A 47 -10.89 -4.45 -3.55
CA LEU A 47 -11.27 -3.13 -3.10
C LEU A 47 -12.47 -2.63 -3.88
N THR A 48 -13.33 -1.90 -3.17
CA THR A 48 -14.49 -1.27 -3.80
C THR A 48 -14.46 0.21 -3.50
N SER A 49 -15.01 1.00 -4.42
CA SER A 49 -15.01 2.45 -4.27
C SER A 49 -15.57 2.86 -2.91
N PRO A 50 -14.95 3.79 -2.21
CA PRO A 50 -13.87 4.67 -2.63
C PRO A 50 -12.47 4.16 -2.26
N GLU A 51 -12.32 2.91 -1.91
CA GLU A 51 -11.04 2.39 -1.43
C GLU A 51 -9.90 2.51 -2.44
N PRO A 52 -10.11 2.18 -3.74
CA PRO A 52 -9.00 2.35 -4.68
C PRO A 52 -8.55 3.80 -4.77
N GLU A 53 -9.50 4.72 -4.77
CA GLU A 53 -9.19 6.14 -4.84
C GLU A 53 -8.39 6.59 -3.62
N ASP A 54 -8.77 6.10 -2.45
CA ASP A 54 -8.09 6.49 -1.22
C ASP A 54 -6.68 5.92 -1.18
N LEU A 55 -6.51 4.69 -1.60
CA LEU A 55 -5.19 4.08 -1.67
C LEU A 55 -4.30 4.84 -2.64
N TYR A 56 -4.86 5.18 -3.80
CA TYR A 56 -4.11 5.96 -4.78
C TYR A 56 -3.67 7.30 -4.20
N GLU A 57 -4.57 7.95 -3.47
CA GLU A 57 -4.25 9.25 -2.91
C GLU A 57 -3.04 9.20 -1.98
N VAL A 58 -3.00 8.18 -1.11
CA VAL A 58 -1.87 8.03 -0.20
C VAL A 58 -0.58 7.78 -0.97
N ILE A 59 -0.63 6.85 -1.92
CA ILE A 59 0.57 6.50 -2.67
C ILE A 59 1.04 7.67 -3.53
N ASN A 60 0.10 8.38 -4.15
CA ASN A 60 0.45 9.52 -4.98
C ASN A 60 1.07 10.65 -4.16
N GLU A 61 0.51 10.92 -2.98
CA GLU A 61 1.06 11.97 -2.13
C GLU A 61 2.44 11.63 -1.61
N ARG A 62 2.72 10.34 -1.45
CA ARG A 62 4.04 9.91 -0.99
C ARG A 62 5.04 9.77 -2.13
N HIS A 63 4.58 9.82 -3.36
CA HIS A 63 5.44 9.62 -4.53
C HIS A 63 6.59 10.63 -4.49
N GLU A 64 7.82 10.12 -4.52
CA GLU A 64 9.03 10.93 -4.47
C GLU A 64 9.27 11.66 -3.14
N LYS A 65 8.46 11.37 -2.13
CA LYS A 65 8.63 12.05 -0.84
C LYS A 65 9.10 11.11 0.25
N GLY A 66 8.50 9.95 0.36
CA GLY A 66 8.85 9.02 1.40
C GLY A 66 8.93 7.61 0.86
N SER A 67 9.37 6.69 1.71
CA SER A 67 9.52 5.30 1.33
C SER A 67 8.28 4.51 1.69
N ILE A 68 7.97 3.51 0.86
CA ILE A 68 6.86 2.60 1.13
C ILE A 68 7.40 1.18 1.08
N MET A 69 7.05 0.39 2.08
CA MET A 69 7.33 -1.03 2.09
C MET A 69 6.02 -1.77 2.06
N ILE A 70 5.92 -2.78 1.22
CA ILE A 70 4.68 -3.50 1.02
C ILE A 70 4.89 -4.99 1.25
N THR A 71 3.99 -5.61 2.02
CA THR A 71 3.94 -7.05 2.14
C THR A 71 2.62 -7.52 1.56
N SER A 72 2.63 -8.65 0.89
CA SER A 72 1.44 -9.16 0.22
C SER A 72 1.45 -10.67 0.17
N ASN A 73 0.25 -11.26 0.24
CA ASN A 73 0.09 -12.69 0.05
C ASN A 73 -0.19 -13.03 -1.41
N ARG A 74 -0.24 -12.02 -2.28
CA ARG A 74 -0.50 -12.25 -3.70
C ARG A 74 0.71 -11.89 -4.52
N ALA A 75 0.85 -12.58 -5.63
CA ALA A 75 1.88 -12.21 -6.59
C ALA A 75 1.53 -10.84 -7.17
N LYS A 76 2.56 -10.09 -7.48
CA LYS A 76 2.38 -8.74 -8.01
C LYS A 76 1.50 -8.74 -9.26
N GLU A 77 1.59 -9.80 -10.06
CA GLU A 77 0.80 -9.91 -11.27
C GLU A 77 -0.69 -9.99 -11.02
N GLU A 78 -1.07 -10.33 -9.78
CA GLU A 78 -2.48 -10.44 -9.43
C GLU A 78 -3.04 -9.17 -8.84
N TRP A 79 -2.20 -8.19 -8.57
CA TRP A 79 -2.66 -6.99 -7.87
C TRP A 79 -3.70 -6.20 -8.65
N ALA A 80 -3.56 -6.15 -9.97
CA ALA A 80 -4.47 -5.34 -10.78
C ALA A 80 -5.92 -5.76 -10.60
N GLU A 81 -6.16 -7.06 -10.48
CA GLU A 81 -7.53 -7.55 -10.32
C GLU A 81 -8.12 -7.18 -8.97
N VAL A 82 -7.26 -7.13 -7.95
CA VAL A 82 -7.73 -6.92 -6.60
C VAL A 82 -7.91 -5.44 -6.29
N LEU A 83 -7.13 -4.58 -6.93
CA LEU A 83 -7.16 -3.16 -6.61
C LEU A 83 -8.39 -2.43 -7.15
N GLY A 84 -9.25 -3.12 -7.87
CA GLY A 84 -10.55 -2.57 -8.25
C GLY A 84 -10.55 -1.93 -9.61
N ASP A 85 -10.42 -0.62 -9.65
CA ASP A 85 -10.48 0.14 -10.90
C ASP A 85 -9.20 -0.07 -11.73
N PRO A 86 -9.31 -0.51 -12.99
CA PRO A 86 -8.10 -0.80 -13.79
C PRO A 86 -7.19 0.39 -14.00
N LEU A 87 -7.74 1.58 -14.19
CA LEU A 87 -6.91 2.76 -14.39
C LEU A 87 -6.19 3.14 -13.11
N ILE A 88 -6.92 3.11 -12.01
CA ILE A 88 -6.33 3.45 -10.72
C ILE A 88 -5.29 2.40 -10.33
N ALA A 89 -5.60 1.13 -10.57
CA ALA A 89 -4.66 0.06 -10.28
C ALA A 89 -3.36 0.24 -11.04
N SER A 90 -3.46 0.58 -12.31
CA SER A 90 -2.28 0.81 -13.14
C SER A 90 -1.45 1.95 -12.60
N ALA A 91 -2.10 3.03 -12.20
CA ALA A 91 -1.39 4.18 -11.64
C ALA A 91 -0.71 3.84 -10.33
N ILE A 92 -1.37 3.07 -9.48
CA ILE A 92 -0.80 2.66 -8.21
C ILE A 92 0.45 1.81 -8.45
N ILE A 93 0.33 0.82 -9.32
CA ILE A 93 1.45 -0.08 -9.59
C ILE A 93 2.63 0.68 -10.18
N ASP A 94 2.36 1.61 -11.08
CA ASP A 94 3.42 2.42 -11.68
C ASP A 94 4.18 3.20 -10.61
N ARG A 95 3.46 3.82 -9.69
CA ARG A 95 4.12 4.62 -8.68
C ARG A 95 4.89 3.78 -7.69
N LEU A 96 4.39 2.61 -7.36
CA LEU A 96 5.11 1.72 -6.46
C LEU A 96 6.39 1.21 -7.10
N ALA A 97 6.37 0.99 -8.40
CA ALA A 97 7.54 0.49 -9.11
C ALA A 97 8.59 1.57 -9.35
N TYR A 98 8.21 2.83 -9.22
CA TYR A 98 9.06 3.94 -9.64
C TYR A 98 10.44 3.89 -9.00
N LYS A 99 10.52 3.65 -7.69
CA LYS A 99 11.82 3.61 -7.02
C LYS A 99 12.26 2.20 -6.70
N ALA A 100 11.50 1.23 -7.10
CA ALA A 100 11.86 -0.17 -6.93
C ALA A 100 12.28 -0.53 -5.52
N ARG A 101 11.58 -0.01 -4.54
CA ARG A 101 11.90 -0.28 -3.15
C ARG A 101 10.81 -1.12 -2.52
N GLN A 102 10.54 -2.24 -3.11
CA GLN A 102 9.48 -3.10 -2.64
C GLN A 102 10.03 -4.43 -2.19
N ILE A 103 9.43 -4.94 -1.14
CA ILE A 103 9.69 -6.28 -0.68
C ILE A 103 8.38 -7.01 -0.75
N GLU A 104 8.35 -8.11 -1.47
CA GLU A 104 7.14 -8.85 -1.73
C GLU A 104 7.21 -10.18 -0.99
N ILE A 105 6.21 -10.44 -0.15
CA ILE A 105 6.13 -11.70 0.57
C ILE A 105 4.77 -12.30 0.27
N THR A 106 4.76 -13.45 -0.37
CA THR A 106 3.53 -14.05 -0.85
C THR A 106 3.30 -15.41 -0.22
N GLY A 107 2.50 -15.45 0.81
CA GLY A 107 2.06 -16.71 1.39
C GLY A 107 3.04 -17.33 2.36
N PRO A 108 2.56 -18.27 3.15
CA PRO A 108 3.41 -18.89 4.16
C PRO A 108 4.59 -19.67 3.60
N SER A 109 4.36 -20.44 2.54
CA SER A 109 5.46 -21.23 2.00
C SER A 109 6.52 -20.35 1.39
N TYR A 110 6.10 -19.26 0.77
CA TYR A 110 7.06 -18.31 0.24
C TYR A 110 7.83 -17.67 1.37
N ARG A 111 7.13 -17.35 2.44
CA ARG A 111 7.74 -16.71 3.58
C ARG A 111 8.83 -17.58 4.19
N THR A 112 8.60 -18.88 4.23
CA THR A 112 9.62 -19.77 4.79
C THR A 112 10.79 -19.94 3.86
N LYS A 113 10.63 -19.63 2.60
CA LYS A 113 11.72 -19.72 1.65
C LYS A 113 12.56 -18.48 1.61
N ILE A 114 12.05 -17.40 2.11
CA ILE A 114 12.78 -16.16 2.10
C ILE A 114 13.86 -16.24 3.13
N THR A 115 15.07 -16.07 2.69
CA THR A 115 16.19 -16.00 3.58
C THR A 115 16.69 -14.59 3.59
N PRO A 116 17.37 -14.20 4.63
CA PRO A 116 17.83 -12.82 4.76
C PRO A 116 18.65 -12.33 3.59
N ASN A 117 19.33 -13.22 2.91
CA ASN A 117 20.19 -12.83 1.82
C ASN A 117 19.44 -12.35 0.60
N ARG A 118 18.17 -12.62 0.54
CA ARG A 118 17.42 -12.20 -0.61
C ARG A 118 17.28 -10.73 -0.67
N THR A 119 17.40 -10.24 0.42
CA THR A 119 17.24 -8.82 0.42
C THR A 119 18.46 -8.19 -0.13
N ARG A 120 18.70 -8.55 -0.49
CA ARG A 120 19.49 -8.28 -0.82
C ARG A 120 19.88 -7.94 -1.61
N ASN A 121 19.48 -8.15 -1.48
CA ASN A 121 19.78 -8.14 -2.13
C ASN A 121 19.51 -7.89 -2.57
#